data_1b2c5e171b659ed52b6e0508494eb3bd
#
_entry.id   1b2c5e171b659ed52b6e0508494eb3bd
#
_cell.length_a   1.000
_cell.length_b   1.000
_cell.length_c   1.000
_cell.angle_alpha   90.00
_cell.angle_beta   90.00
_cell.angle_gamma   90.00
#
_symmetry.space_group_name_H-M   'P 1'
#
loop_
_entity.id
_entity.type
_entity.pdbx_description
1 polymer ?
#
loop_
_entity_poly.entity_id
_entity_poly.type
_entity_poly.pdbx_seq_one_letter_code
_entity_poly.pdbx_strand_id
1 'polypeptide(L)'
;MRTALILLFLLAVAAIPGALLPQRSLNQGNVNQYIADNGWLGEFFDKLQLFDVFSSWWFTAVYVLLFISLVGCLTPRSIDLVKQLKAPPPLAPRNLARLPHHAAYRTTATPEQAADQVQKSLKGWRVRRNNGDGRVSGSIELSAERGYAREVGNIVFHFGLLFLLIAFAAGKFVYAEGMRVIIANEEAPAFCNTTPSPADSWSV
;
A
#
# COMPACT_ATOMS: atom_id res chain seq x y z
N MET A 1 -8.83 -1.27 -10.05
CA MET A 1 -7.65 -0.40 -10.10
C MET A 1 -7.95 1.06 -10.45
N ARG A 2 -8.77 1.36 -11.47
CA ARG A 2 -9.11 2.76 -11.81
C ARG A 2 -9.77 3.52 -10.66
N THR A 3 -10.72 2.89 -9.96
CA THR A 3 -11.43 3.49 -8.83
C THR A 3 -10.48 3.87 -7.68
N ALA A 4 -9.53 3.01 -7.31
CA ALA A 4 -8.57 3.31 -6.27
C ALA A 4 -7.65 4.48 -6.62
N LEU A 5 -7.23 4.59 -7.89
CA LEU A 5 -6.44 5.72 -8.37
C LEU A 5 -7.22 7.03 -8.34
N ILE A 6 -8.50 7.00 -8.72
CA ILE A 6 -9.36 8.18 -8.65
C ILE A 6 -9.57 8.62 -7.20
N LEU A 7 -9.83 7.68 -6.28
CA LEU A 7 -9.99 7.97 -4.86
C LEU A 7 -8.69 8.50 -4.24
N LEU A 8 -7.54 7.95 -4.63
CA LEU A 8 -6.24 8.45 -4.17
C LEU A 8 -5.99 9.88 -4.64
N PHE A 9 -6.28 10.16 -5.91
CA PHE A 9 -6.18 11.52 -6.46
C PHE A 9 -7.14 12.49 -5.75
N LEU A 10 -8.37 12.05 -5.53
CA LEU A 10 -9.38 12.84 -4.83
C LEU A 10 -8.96 13.13 -3.38
N LEU A 11 -8.37 12.14 -2.69
CA LEU A 11 -7.84 12.32 -1.34
C LEU A 11 -6.66 13.31 -1.32
N ALA A 12 -5.77 13.23 -2.31
CA ALA A 12 -4.66 14.17 -2.44
C ALA A 12 -5.15 15.61 -2.67
N VAL A 13 -6.13 15.79 -3.56
CA VAL A 13 -6.75 17.12 -3.79
C VAL A 13 -7.47 17.62 -2.53
N ALA A 14 -8.17 16.73 -1.84
CA ALA A 14 -8.85 17.04 -0.59
C ALA A 14 -7.90 17.45 0.55
N ALA A 15 -6.66 16.96 0.54
CA ALA A 15 -5.66 17.33 1.53
C ALA A 15 -5.01 18.71 1.29
N ILE A 16 -5.13 19.29 0.08
CA ILE A 16 -4.53 20.59 -0.26
C ILE A 16 -4.99 21.70 0.69
N PRO A 17 -6.29 21.90 0.95
CA PRO A 17 -6.74 22.93 1.91
C PRO A 17 -6.15 22.71 3.30
N GLY A 18 -6.01 21.45 3.74
CA GLY A 18 -5.41 21.12 5.02
C GLY A 18 -3.93 21.48 5.15
N ALA A 19 -3.23 21.58 4.01
CA ALA A 19 -1.83 22.00 3.98
C ALA A 19 -1.66 23.53 3.84
N LEU A 20 -2.62 24.21 3.21
CA LEU A 20 -2.53 25.65 2.91
C LEU A 20 -3.20 26.53 3.97
N LEU A 21 -4.27 26.03 4.61
CA LEU A 21 -5.02 26.78 5.60
C LEU A 21 -4.56 26.43 7.04
N PRO A 22 -4.65 27.39 7.98
CA PRO A 22 -4.39 27.09 9.37
C PRO A 22 -5.36 26.02 9.87
N GLN A 23 -4.86 25.01 10.55
CA GLN A 23 -5.67 23.92 11.09
C GLN A 23 -5.92 24.12 12.57
N ARG A 24 -7.16 23.88 13.05
CA ARG A 24 -7.52 24.02 14.46
C ARG A 24 -6.71 23.12 15.38
N SER A 25 -6.39 21.92 14.91
CA SER A 25 -5.55 20.97 15.64
C SER A 25 -4.13 21.50 15.92
N LEU A 26 -3.62 22.43 15.11
CA LEU A 26 -2.30 23.03 15.29
C LEU A 26 -2.33 24.33 16.09
N ASN A 27 -3.24 25.23 15.73
CA ASN A 27 -3.36 26.53 16.40
C ASN A 27 -4.76 27.14 16.18
N GLN A 28 -5.61 27.05 17.20
CA GLN A 28 -6.96 27.59 17.17
C GLN A 28 -6.97 29.12 17.09
N GLY A 29 -6.00 29.80 17.69
CA GLY A 29 -5.88 31.25 17.66
C GLY A 29 -5.69 31.77 16.22
N ASN A 30 -4.81 31.13 15.46
CA ASN A 30 -4.57 31.51 14.06
C ASN A 30 -5.83 31.31 13.19
N VAL A 31 -6.61 30.27 13.45
CA VAL A 31 -7.88 30.04 12.72
C VAL A 31 -8.89 31.13 13.03
N ASN A 32 -9.06 31.49 14.31
CA ASN A 32 -9.98 32.55 14.71
C ASN A 32 -9.58 33.92 14.13
N GLN A 33 -8.27 34.20 14.11
CA GLN A 33 -7.75 35.42 13.49
C GLN A 33 -8.00 35.40 11.97
N TYR A 34 -7.74 34.29 11.29
CA TYR A 34 -7.99 34.15 9.85
C TYR A 34 -9.48 34.38 9.51
N ILE A 35 -10.40 33.84 10.32
CA ILE A 35 -11.86 34.05 10.13
C ILE A 35 -12.21 35.52 10.33
N ALA A 36 -11.65 36.17 11.36
CA ALA A 36 -11.90 37.59 11.63
C ALA A 36 -11.38 38.49 10.50
N ASP A 37 -10.18 38.19 9.98
CA ASP A 37 -9.54 38.97 8.93
C ASP A 37 -10.23 38.82 7.57
N ASN A 38 -10.81 37.64 7.27
CA ASN A 38 -11.44 37.34 5.98
C ASN A 38 -12.97 37.37 5.98
N GLY A 39 -13.61 37.63 7.13
CA GLY A 39 -15.05 37.80 7.25
C GLY A 39 -15.87 36.63 6.65
N TRP A 40 -16.75 36.89 5.70
CA TRP A 40 -17.67 35.92 5.13
C TRP A 40 -16.95 34.70 4.45
N LEU A 41 -15.76 34.91 3.88
CA LEU A 41 -14.95 33.84 3.29
C LEU A 41 -14.41 32.89 4.38
N GLY A 42 -13.98 33.43 5.51
CA GLY A 42 -13.58 32.67 6.66
C GLY A 42 -14.70 31.78 7.20
N GLU A 43 -15.91 32.38 7.36
CA GLU A 43 -17.10 31.63 7.79
C GLU A 43 -17.54 30.54 6.78
N PHE A 44 -17.40 30.80 5.48
CA PHE A 44 -17.71 29.83 4.44
C PHE A 44 -16.74 28.64 4.49
N PHE A 45 -15.44 28.89 4.66
CA PHE A 45 -14.42 27.85 4.81
C PHE A 45 -14.62 27.04 6.08
N ASP A 46 -15.09 27.68 7.15
CA ASP A 46 -15.41 26.99 8.39
C ASP A 46 -16.61 26.03 8.23
N LYS A 47 -17.68 26.46 7.57
CA LYS A 47 -18.81 25.58 7.24
C LYS A 47 -18.43 24.39 6.39
N LEU A 48 -17.44 24.52 5.52
CA LEU A 48 -16.88 23.41 4.72
C LEU A 48 -15.87 22.56 5.50
N GLN A 49 -15.60 22.89 6.78
CA GLN A 49 -14.62 22.22 7.62
C GLN A 49 -13.19 22.24 7.04
N LEU A 50 -12.82 23.30 6.33
CA LEU A 50 -11.50 23.45 5.73
C LEU A 50 -10.40 23.77 6.76
N PHE A 51 -10.77 24.19 7.96
CA PHE A 51 -9.85 24.35 9.10
C PHE A 51 -9.67 23.08 9.94
N ASP A 52 -10.45 22.02 9.62
CA ASP A 52 -10.40 20.71 10.25
C ASP A 52 -10.48 19.59 9.19
N VAL A 53 -9.75 19.76 8.08
CA VAL A 53 -9.83 18.88 6.90
C VAL A 53 -9.71 17.42 7.26
N PHE A 54 -8.67 17.06 8.01
CA PHE A 54 -8.38 15.67 8.35
C PHE A 54 -9.36 15.04 9.35
N SER A 55 -10.23 15.83 9.96
CA SER A 55 -11.32 15.37 10.84
C SER A 55 -12.69 15.52 10.19
N SER A 56 -12.77 16.13 9.01
CA SER A 56 -14.03 16.34 8.29
C SER A 56 -14.68 15.02 7.87
N TRP A 57 -16.01 15.01 7.85
CA TRP A 57 -16.78 13.83 7.45
C TRP A 57 -16.54 13.43 5.98
N TRP A 58 -16.37 14.41 5.09
CA TRP A 58 -16.15 14.17 3.66
C TRP A 58 -14.75 13.61 3.40
N PHE A 59 -13.70 14.08 4.10
CA PHE A 59 -12.36 13.52 4.01
C PHE A 59 -12.34 12.08 4.54
N THR A 60 -12.98 11.85 5.69
CA THR A 60 -13.12 10.54 6.30
C THR A 60 -13.87 9.58 5.37
N ALA A 61 -14.93 10.03 4.69
CA ALA A 61 -15.68 9.22 3.73
C ALA A 61 -14.80 8.77 2.56
N VAL A 62 -14.04 9.68 1.95
CA VAL A 62 -13.09 9.35 0.86
C VAL A 62 -12.02 8.39 1.34
N TYR A 63 -11.49 8.62 2.54
CA TYR A 63 -10.49 7.76 3.15
C TYR A 63 -11.00 6.33 3.37
N VAL A 64 -12.19 6.17 3.94
CA VAL A 64 -12.81 4.86 4.16
C VAL A 64 -13.11 4.15 2.83
N LEU A 65 -13.61 4.88 1.83
CA LEU A 65 -13.83 4.32 0.49
C LEU A 65 -12.53 3.85 -0.16
N LEU A 66 -11.44 4.61 0.00
CA LEU A 66 -10.11 4.23 -0.47
C LEU A 66 -9.64 2.95 0.23
N PHE A 67 -9.80 2.87 1.55
CA PHE A 67 -9.43 1.70 2.34
C PHE A 67 -10.19 0.45 1.88
N ILE A 68 -11.52 0.54 1.73
CA ILE A 68 -12.36 -0.56 1.25
C ILE A 68 -11.94 -0.98 -0.17
N SER A 69 -11.70 0.00 -1.05
CA SER A 69 -11.26 -0.27 -2.42
C SER A 69 -9.90 -0.98 -2.46
N LEU A 70 -8.97 -0.58 -1.60
CA LEU A 70 -7.64 -1.19 -1.52
C LEU A 70 -7.73 -2.64 -1.02
N VAL A 71 -8.49 -2.89 0.05
CA VAL A 71 -8.73 -4.24 0.58
C VAL A 71 -9.41 -5.12 -0.48
N GLY A 72 -10.46 -4.59 -1.14
CA GLY A 72 -11.18 -5.29 -2.19
C GLY A 72 -10.31 -5.67 -3.40
N CYS A 73 -9.35 -4.83 -3.76
CA CYS A 73 -8.41 -5.13 -4.85
C CYS A 73 -7.27 -6.07 -4.44
N LEU A 74 -6.82 -5.96 -3.20
CA LEU A 74 -5.66 -6.70 -2.70
C LEU A 74 -6.02 -8.16 -2.41
N THR A 75 -7.22 -8.42 -1.87
CA THR A 75 -7.66 -9.74 -1.46
C THR A 75 -7.64 -10.76 -2.61
N PRO A 76 -8.32 -10.57 -3.75
CA PRO A 76 -8.32 -11.55 -4.84
C PRO A 76 -6.92 -11.73 -5.41
N ARG A 77 -6.15 -10.64 -5.54
CA ARG A 77 -4.80 -10.69 -6.09
C ARG A 77 -3.83 -11.45 -5.21
N SER A 78 -3.95 -11.33 -3.89
CA SER A 78 -3.17 -12.10 -2.92
C SER A 78 -3.51 -13.58 -2.97
N ILE A 79 -4.79 -13.92 -3.08
CA ILE A 79 -5.24 -15.31 -3.22
C ILE A 79 -4.71 -15.93 -4.51
N ASP A 80 -4.79 -15.21 -5.62
CA ASP A 80 -4.31 -15.70 -6.92
C ASP A 80 -2.79 -15.88 -6.92
N LEU A 81 -2.03 -14.96 -6.31
CA LEU A 81 -0.59 -15.12 -6.14
C LEU A 81 -0.25 -16.37 -5.33
N VAL A 82 -0.92 -16.59 -4.20
CA VAL A 82 -0.69 -17.79 -3.37
C VAL A 82 -1.00 -19.07 -4.15
N LYS A 83 -2.09 -19.08 -4.96
CA LYS A 83 -2.40 -20.22 -5.82
C LYS A 83 -1.31 -20.46 -6.87
N GLN A 84 -0.84 -19.40 -7.54
CA GLN A 84 0.25 -19.47 -8.53
C GLN A 84 1.56 -19.93 -7.91
N LEU A 85 1.90 -19.48 -6.71
CA LEU A 85 3.09 -19.91 -6.00
C LEU A 85 3.05 -21.39 -5.61
N LYS A 86 1.86 -21.93 -5.31
CA LYS A 86 1.66 -23.34 -4.97
C LYS A 86 1.53 -24.24 -6.20
N ALA A 87 1.03 -23.71 -7.31
CA ALA A 87 0.86 -24.48 -8.54
C ALA A 87 2.22 -24.82 -9.17
N PRO A 88 2.37 -26.02 -9.75
CA PRO A 88 3.54 -26.33 -10.57
C PRO A 88 3.52 -25.50 -11.84
N PRO A 89 4.70 -25.27 -12.48
CA PRO A 89 4.77 -24.60 -13.77
C PRO A 89 3.81 -25.20 -14.80
N PRO A 90 3.19 -24.39 -15.67
CA PRO A 90 2.29 -24.90 -16.71
C PRO A 90 3.01 -25.84 -17.64
N LEU A 91 2.28 -26.78 -18.24
CA LEU A 91 2.83 -27.67 -19.25
C LEU A 91 3.29 -26.88 -20.47
N ALA A 92 4.34 -27.35 -21.14
CA ALA A 92 4.83 -26.77 -22.39
C ALA A 92 3.70 -26.74 -23.44
N PRO A 93 3.57 -25.66 -24.25
CA PRO A 93 2.56 -25.61 -25.30
C PRO A 93 2.83 -26.67 -26.38
N ARG A 94 1.78 -27.22 -26.98
CA ARG A 94 1.89 -28.27 -28.00
C ARG A 94 2.73 -27.85 -29.21
N ASN A 95 2.69 -26.57 -29.57
CA ASN A 95 3.43 -26.06 -30.72
C ASN A 95 4.38 -24.95 -30.27
N LEU A 96 5.63 -25.32 -30.04
CA LEU A 96 6.70 -24.41 -29.65
C LEU A 96 7.05 -23.40 -30.75
N ALA A 97 6.82 -23.77 -32.02
CA ALA A 97 7.09 -22.88 -33.19
C ALA A 97 6.19 -21.63 -33.22
N ARG A 98 5.07 -21.62 -32.44
CA ARG A 98 4.21 -20.42 -32.28
C ARG A 98 4.73 -19.41 -31.28
N LEU A 99 5.74 -19.77 -30.51
CA LEU A 99 6.34 -18.83 -29.57
C LEU A 99 7.18 -17.80 -30.33
N PRO A 100 7.12 -16.52 -29.91
CA PRO A 100 7.86 -15.44 -30.60
C PRO A 100 9.37 -15.64 -30.55
N HIS A 101 9.86 -16.36 -29.55
CA HIS A 101 11.27 -16.72 -29.40
C HIS A 101 11.38 -18.23 -29.30
N HIS A 102 11.58 -18.90 -30.43
CA HIS A 102 11.80 -20.33 -30.52
C HIS A 102 13.09 -20.64 -31.28
N ALA A 103 13.75 -21.72 -30.90
CA ALA A 103 14.91 -22.24 -31.60
C ALA A 103 14.84 -23.77 -31.59
N ALA A 104 15.39 -24.39 -32.65
CA ALA A 104 15.49 -25.83 -32.75
C ALA A 104 16.95 -26.22 -32.97
N TYR A 105 17.43 -27.17 -32.18
CA TYR A 105 18.78 -27.68 -32.27
C TYR A 105 18.75 -29.21 -32.38
N ARG A 106 19.74 -29.78 -33.11
CA ARG A 106 19.96 -31.22 -33.16
C ARG A 106 21.12 -31.57 -32.25
N THR A 107 20.97 -32.64 -31.47
CA THR A 107 22.01 -33.20 -30.62
C THR A 107 22.08 -34.70 -30.79
N THR A 108 23.24 -35.29 -30.51
CA THR A 108 23.47 -36.73 -30.47
C THR A 108 23.19 -37.33 -29.07
N ALA A 109 22.92 -36.49 -28.07
CA ALA A 109 22.58 -36.92 -26.72
C ALA A 109 21.20 -37.58 -26.67
N THR A 110 21.00 -38.50 -25.74
CA THR A 110 19.68 -39.08 -25.47
C THR A 110 18.72 -37.99 -24.94
N PRO A 111 17.41 -38.13 -25.12
CA PRO A 111 16.43 -37.14 -24.61
C PRO A 111 16.58 -36.90 -23.10
N GLU A 112 16.91 -37.92 -22.34
CA GLU A 112 17.10 -37.80 -20.89
C GLU A 112 18.36 -37.02 -20.53
N GLN A 113 19.47 -37.28 -21.19
CA GLN A 113 20.73 -36.54 -20.99
C GLN A 113 20.58 -35.07 -21.37
N ALA A 114 19.89 -34.79 -22.48
CA ALA A 114 19.62 -33.46 -22.92
C ALA A 114 18.70 -32.71 -21.91
N ALA A 115 17.66 -33.35 -21.41
CA ALA A 115 16.77 -32.80 -20.40
C ALA A 115 17.50 -32.48 -19.08
N ASP A 116 18.36 -33.39 -18.62
CA ASP A 116 19.16 -33.21 -17.40
C ASP A 116 20.15 -32.03 -17.55
N GLN A 117 20.76 -31.89 -18.70
CA GLN A 117 21.69 -30.80 -18.98
C GLN A 117 20.95 -29.45 -18.99
N VAL A 118 19.80 -29.39 -19.64
CA VAL A 118 18.94 -28.19 -19.66
C VAL A 118 18.45 -27.85 -18.23
N GLN A 119 18.02 -28.85 -17.47
CA GLN A 119 17.57 -28.65 -16.10
C GLN A 119 18.70 -28.11 -15.20
N LYS A 120 19.93 -28.61 -15.37
CA LYS A 120 21.11 -28.08 -14.65
C LYS A 120 21.42 -26.62 -15.00
N SER A 121 21.20 -26.22 -16.24
CA SER A 121 21.40 -24.83 -16.70
C SER A 121 20.33 -23.86 -16.15
N LEU A 122 19.14 -24.36 -15.78
CA LEU A 122 18.02 -23.59 -15.23
C LEU A 122 18.06 -23.46 -13.69
N LYS A 123 19.27 -23.32 -13.13
CA LYS A 123 19.46 -23.14 -11.70
C LYS A 123 18.74 -21.88 -11.18
N GLY A 124 17.88 -22.04 -10.17
CA GLY A 124 17.05 -20.94 -9.65
C GLY A 124 15.73 -20.69 -10.38
N TRP A 125 15.39 -21.51 -11.35
CA TRP A 125 14.08 -21.55 -12.00
C TRP A 125 13.20 -22.62 -11.35
N ARG A 126 11.90 -22.42 -11.35
CA ARG A 126 10.94 -23.48 -11.02
C ARG A 126 10.75 -24.32 -12.27
N VAL A 127 11.21 -25.57 -12.22
CA VAL A 127 11.19 -26.48 -13.37
C VAL A 127 10.15 -27.57 -13.13
N ARG A 128 9.33 -27.85 -14.13
CA ARG A 128 8.46 -29.00 -14.22
C ARG A 128 8.93 -29.88 -15.35
N ARG A 129 9.22 -31.15 -15.05
CA ARG A 129 9.55 -32.18 -16.03
C ARG A 129 8.34 -33.07 -16.25
N ASN A 130 8.01 -33.35 -17.49
CA ASN A 130 6.98 -34.29 -17.87
C ASN A 130 7.62 -35.34 -18.83
N ASN A 131 7.62 -36.60 -18.43
CA ASN A 131 8.20 -37.66 -19.18
C ASN A 131 7.17 -38.26 -20.15
N GLY A 132 6.81 -37.48 -21.18
CA GLY A 132 6.09 -38.02 -22.35
C GLY A 132 4.68 -38.58 -22.14
N ASP A 133 4.06 -38.27 -21.02
CA ASP A 133 2.74 -38.76 -20.66
C ASP A 133 1.66 -38.02 -21.48
N GLY A 134 1.54 -38.35 -22.77
CA GLY A 134 0.34 -38.10 -23.54
C GLY A 134 0.39 -37.09 -24.69
N ARG A 135 1.53 -36.47 -25.03
CA ARG A 135 1.56 -35.53 -26.18
C ARG A 135 2.36 -36.00 -27.38
N VAL A 136 3.56 -36.48 -27.14
CA VAL A 136 4.41 -37.13 -28.16
C VAL A 136 5.10 -38.28 -27.51
N SER A 137 4.86 -39.49 -27.99
CA SER A 137 5.48 -40.70 -27.45
C SER A 137 7.01 -40.62 -27.50
N GLY A 138 7.68 -40.80 -26.34
CA GLY A 138 9.13 -40.76 -26.25
C GLY A 138 9.78 -39.38 -26.13
N SER A 139 8.97 -38.29 -26.00
CA SER A 139 9.50 -36.95 -25.77
C SER A 139 9.50 -36.58 -24.28
N ILE A 140 10.50 -35.82 -23.87
CA ILE A 140 10.58 -35.21 -22.54
C ILE A 140 10.27 -33.73 -22.67
N GLU A 141 9.25 -33.26 -21.96
CA GLU A 141 8.85 -31.86 -21.91
C GLU A 141 9.41 -31.22 -20.63
N LEU A 142 10.07 -30.08 -20.78
CA LEU A 142 10.53 -29.24 -19.68
C LEU A 142 9.84 -27.88 -19.77
N SER A 143 9.19 -27.47 -18.71
CA SER A 143 8.73 -26.10 -18.56
C SER A 143 9.41 -25.45 -17.36
N ALA A 144 9.85 -24.23 -17.52
CA ALA A 144 10.55 -23.49 -16.49
C ALA A 144 10.01 -22.05 -16.41
N GLU A 145 9.83 -21.58 -15.20
CA GLU A 145 9.36 -20.22 -14.96
C GLU A 145 10.18 -19.53 -13.87
N ARG A 146 10.29 -18.20 -14.01
CA ARG A 146 11.01 -17.34 -13.08
C ARG A 146 10.32 -15.96 -13.04
N GLY A 147 10.44 -15.27 -11.89
CA GLY A 147 10.00 -13.87 -11.82
C GLY A 147 8.92 -13.59 -10.79
N TYR A 148 8.50 -14.54 -9.99
CA TYR A 148 7.51 -14.37 -8.92
C TYR A 148 7.88 -13.28 -7.89
N ALA A 149 9.18 -13.03 -7.68
CA ALA A 149 9.63 -11.98 -6.77
C ALA A 149 9.07 -10.59 -7.11
N ARG A 150 8.84 -10.31 -8.39
CA ARG A 150 8.24 -9.04 -8.84
C ARG A 150 6.78 -8.91 -8.39
N GLU A 151 6.01 -9.99 -8.51
CA GLU A 151 4.60 -9.99 -8.10
C GLU A 151 4.46 -9.98 -6.58
N VAL A 152 5.30 -10.75 -5.89
CA VAL A 152 5.39 -10.73 -4.42
C VAL A 152 5.73 -9.33 -3.92
N GLY A 153 6.77 -8.69 -4.48
CA GLY A 153 7.18 -7.34 -4.11
C GLY A 153 6.06 -6.31 -4.31
N ASN A 154 5.32 -6.43 -5.39
CA ASN A 154 4.16 -5.55 -5.64
C ASN A 154 3.05 -5.73 -4.59
N ILE A 155 2.76 -6.95 -4.19
CA ILE A 155 1.76 -7.23 -3.14
C ILE A 155 2.24 -6.77 -1.77
N VAL A 156 3.51 -7.02 -1.42
CA VAL A 156 4.11 -6.54 -0.17
C VAL A 156 4.05 -5.02 -0.09
N PHE A 157 4.35 -4.31 -1.18
CA PHE A 157 4.22 -2.85 -1.24
C PHE A 157 2.78 -2.39 -0.94
N HIS A 158 1.77 -3.02 -1.53
CA HIS A 158 0.38 -2.67 -1.29
C HIS A 158 -0.08 -2.99 0.14
N PHE A 159 0.40 -4.08 0.74
CA PHE A 159 0.19 -4.35 2.15
C PHE A 159 0.86 -3.28 3.03
N GLY A 160 2.06 -2.81 2.66
CA GLY A 160 2.71 -1.70 3.35
C GLY A 160 1.85 -0.43 3.35
N LEU A 161 1.26 -0.08 2.20
CA LEU A 161 0.32 1.04 2.11
C LEU A 161 -0.93 0.82 2.96
N LEU A 162 -1.49 -0.40 2.97
CA LEU A 162 -2.64 -0.73 3.80
C LEU A 162 -2.33 -0.56 5.30
N PHE A 163 -1.17 -1.06 5.76
CA PHE A 163 -0.73 -0.88 7.13
C PHE A 163 -0.49 0.59 7.49
N LEU A 164 0.05 1.38 6.57
CA LEU A 164 0.23 2.82 6.76
C LEU A 164 -1.12 3.54 6.95
N LEU A 165 -2.12 3.18 6.14
CA LEU A 165 -3.48 3.70 6.33
C LEU A 165 -4.06 3.30 7.70
N ILE A 166 -3.92 2.04 8.10
CA ILE A 166 -4.38 1.57 9.42
C ILE A 166 -3.66 2.34 10.54
N ALA A 167 -2.35 2.51 10.45
CA ALA A 167 -1.57 3.24 11.45
C ALA A 167 -2.01 4.71 11.56
N PHE A 168 -2.29 5.36 10.44
CA PHE A 168 -2.82 6.73 10.43
C PHE A 168 -4.21 6.82 11.09
N ALA A 169 -5.11 5.88 10.78
CA ALA A 169 -6.41 5.81 11.41
C ALA A 169 -6.29 5.54 12.92
N ALA A 170 -5.46 4.58 13.33
CA ALA A 170 -5.22 4.25 14.72
C ALA A 170 -4.64 5.45 15.49
N GLY A 171 -3.71 6.19 14.88
CA GLY A 171 -3.16 7.41 15.46
C GLY A 171 -4.24 8.45 15.79
N LYS A 172 -5.22 8.61 14.90
CA LYS A 172 -6.36 9.51 15.15
C LYS A 172 -7.24 9.08 16.32
N PHE A 173 -7.38 7.78 16.58
CA PHE A 173 -8.21 7.28 17.67
C PHE A 173 -7.47 7.24 19.02
N VAL A 174 -6.16 7.06 19.01
CA VAL A 174 -5.36 6.89 20.23
C VAL A 174 -4.66 8.17 20.66
N TYR A 175 -4.51 9.14 19.76
CA TYR A 175 -3.79 10.37 20.04
C TYR A 175 -4.69 11.39 20.75
N ALA A 176 -4.28 11.72 21.99
CA ALA A 176 -4.86 12.83 22.76
C ALA A 176 -3.92 14.04 22.63
N GLU A 177 -4.42 15.14 22.06
CA GLU A 177 -3.67 16.40 21.94
C GLU A 177 -3.90 17.27 23.19
N GLY A 178 -2.80 17.66 23.83
CA GLY A 178 -2.82 18.65 24.90
C GLY A 178 -1.81 19.75 24.61
N MET A 179 -2.27 21.00 24.47
CA MET A 179 -1.39 22.15 24.36
C MET A 179 -1.16 22.72 25.77
N ARG A 180 0.09 22.70 26.23
CA ARG A 180 0.49 23.40 27.45
C ARG A 180 1.27 24.66 27.08
N VAL A 181 0.78 25.80 27.48
CA VAL A 181 1.52 27.07 27.43
C VAL A 181 2.36 27.15 28.71
N ILE A 182 3.67 27.05 28.58
CA ILE A 182 4.60 27.26 29.69
C ILE A 182 5.04 28.72 29.64
N ILE A 183 4.58 29.49 30.62
CA ILE A 183 5.06 30.86 30.83
C ILE A 183 6.28 30.74 31.71
N ALA A 184 7.46 31.05 31.18
CA ALA A 184 8.69 31.16 31.95
C ALA A 184 8.60 32.43 32.80
N ASN A 185 8.47 32.29 34.11
CA ASN A 185 8.61 33.40 35.06
C ASN A 185 9.97 33.27 35.73
N GLU A 186 10.68 34.36 35.94
CA GLU A 186 12.05 34.36 36.51
C GLU A 186 12.13 33.72 37.91
N GLU A 187 10.99 33.59 38.59
CA GLU A 187 10.94 33.05 39.96
C GLU A 187 10.59 31.55 40.05
N ALA A 188 10.30 30.87 38.96
CA ALA A 188 10.01 29.43 38.98
C ALA A 188 10.91 28.66 38.02
N PRO A 189 11.62 27.62 38.45
CA PRO A 189 12.40 26.79 37.53
C PRO A 189 11.46 26.17 36.50
N ALA A 190 11.78 26.38 35.23
CA ALA A 190 10.93 26.19 34.07
C ALA A 190 10.46 24.74 33.80
N PHE A 191 10.91 23.76 34.55
CA PHE A 191 10.53 22.36 34.40
C PHE A 191 10.36 21.66 35.75
N CYS A 192 9.15 21.68 36.27
CA CYS A 192 8.75 20.68 37.23
C CYS A 192 8.41 19.39 36.49
N ASN A 193 9.28 18.39 36.59
CA ASN A 193 9.05 17.04 36.11
C ASN A 193 8.14 16.27 37.09
N THR A 194 7.01 16.88 37.44
CA THR A 194 5.95 16.20 38.15
C THR A 194 5.07 15.57 37.08
N THR A 195 4.96 14.25 37.08
CA THR A 195 3.91 13.55 36.38
C THR A 195 2.60 14.23 36.66
N PRO A 196 1.93 14.83 35.65
CA PRO A 196 0.65 15.51 35.91
C PRO A 196 -0.33 14.49 36.48
N SER A 197 -0.99 14.87 37.55
CA SER A 197 -2.13 14.11 38.02
C SER A 197 -3.16 14.02 36.89
N PRO A 198 -3.89 12.91 36.74
CA PRO A 198 -4.94 12.79 35.74
C PRO A 198 -5.97 13.92 35.77
N ALA A 199 -6.13 14.56 36.94
CA ALA A 199 -7.00 15.71 37.13
C ALA A 199 -6.45 17.03 36.54
N ASP A 200 -5.13 17.16 36.39
CA ASP A 200 -4.50 18.37 35.86
C ASP A 200 -4.36 18.38 34.34
N SER A 201 -4.63 17.24 33.71
CA SER A 201 -4.40 17.09 32.27
C SER A 201 -5.51 17.65 31.38
N TRP A 202 -6.67 18.05 31.96
CA TRP A 202 -7.86 18.35 31.15
C TRP A 202 -8.67 19.58 31.60
N SER A 203 -8.19 20.34 32.56
CA SER A 203 -8.79 21.67 32.81
C SER A 203 -8.33 22.63 31.74
N VAL A 204 -9.27 22.99 30.86
CA VAL A 204 -9.20 24.00 29.82
C VAL A 204 -8.85 25.35 30.36
#